data_49aba614a278be625b87429750b26128
#
_entry.id   49aba614a278be625b87429750b26128
#
_cell.length_a   1.000
_cell.length_b   1.000
_cell.length_c   1.000
_cell.angle_alpha   90.00
_cell.angle_beta   90.00
_cell.angle_gamma   90.00
#
_symmetry.space_group_name_H-M   'P 1'
#
loop_
_entity.id
_entity.type
_entity.pdbx_description
1 polymer ?
#
loop_
_entity_poly.entity_id
_entity_poly.type
_entity_poly.pdbx_seq_one_letter_code
_entity_poly.pdbx_strand_id
1 'polypeptide(L)'
;LCLTIDDFLGLGRIYPADRNEPFCMTVLALRLSRHANGVSALHGGVSRRMWQPLYPQKTEEEVPIGHITNGVHVLTWIAPQMRDLYDRYLGPDWPTRMRHPETWSPIESIDDSELWETQQVLKARLIDFVRRRMMAQARKRNEPEEAVAAAGRVLDLNVLTIGFARRFATYKRANLIMKEPERLAEILGSSSRPVQLVFAGKAHPEDRYGKELIQGIVRLTRDPRFQGRIVFVEDYDMNVARHLVQGVDVWLNNPRRPQEASGTSGEKVLLNGGLNCSVLDGWWAEAYDGENGFAIGGGETHSETSVQDERDHASLMETITQQVIPLFYDRSADGLPHGWIARQKHAMKSLGWRFNADRMVMDYVTTSYLPAAGGVSCLMR
;
A
#
# COMPACT_ATOMS: atom_id res chain seq x y z
N LEU A 1 -6.81 43.25 -11.73
CA LEU A 1 -8.10 42.68 -11.36
C LEU A 1 -8.70 43.55 -10.29
N CYS A 2 -9.80 44.32 -10.62
CA CYS A 2 -10.55 45.10 -9.63
C CYS A 2 -11.58 44.19 -8.95
N LEU A 3 -11.12 43.19 -8.19
CA LEU A 3 -11.98 42.33 -7.37
C LEU A 3 -12.02 42.89 -5.95
N THR A 4 -13.21 42.93 -5.36
CA THR A 4 -13.33 43.17 -3.92
C THR A 4 -12.80 41.93 -3.16
N ILE A 5 -12.50 42.10 -1.86
CA ILE A 5 -12.10 40.94 -1.01
C ILE A 5 -13.19 39.88 -1.00
N ASP A 6 -14.48 40.29 -0.99
CA ASP A 6 -15.60 39.35 -0.95
C ASP A 6 -15.74 38.57 -2.28
N ASP A 7 -15.56 39.26 -3.43
CA ASP A 7 -15.52 38.58 -4.73
C ASP A 7 -14.38 37.55 -4.80
N PHE A 8 -13.20 37.92 -4.28
CA PHE A 8 -12.07 36.99 -4.22
C PHE A 8 -12.37 35.78 -3.33
N LEU A 9 -12.92 36.02 -2.14
CA LEU A 9 -13.32 34.93 -1.23
C LEU A 9 -14.44 34.08 -1.84
N GLY A 10 -15.33 34.63 -2.62
CA GLY A 10 -16.38 33.93 -3.37
C GLY A 10 -15.83 32.87 -4.35
N LEU A 11 -14.62 33.08 -4.90
CA LEU A 11 -14.00 32.10 -5.78
C LEU A 11 -13.69 30.77 -5.09
N GLY A 12 -13.43 30.79 -3.79
CA GLY A 12 -13.17 29.61 -2.97
C GLY A 12 -14.38 29.05 -2.23
N ARG A 13 -15.60 29.52 -2.52
CA ARG A 13 -16.84 29.03 -1.91
C ARG A 13 -17.67 28.24 -2.93
N ILE A 14 -18.35 27.18 -2.49
CA ILE A 14 -19.31 26.45 -3.33
C ILE A 14 -20.43 27.40 -3.74
N TYR A 15 -20.95 28.17 -2.77
CA TYR A 15 -21.96 29.24 -2.97
C TYR A 15 -21.28 30.62 -2.82
N PRO A 16 -20.83 31.24 -3.92
CA PRO A 16 -20.03 32.48 -3.87
C PRO A 16 -20.61 33.60 -3.01
N ALA A 17 -21.94 33.71 -2.97
CA ALA A 17 -22.65 34.74 -2.20
C ALA A 17 -22.81 34.43 -0.71
N ASP A 18 -22.57 33.20 -0.28
CA ASP A 18 -22.66 32.80 1.13
C ASP A 18 -21.38 33.21 1.88
N ARG A 19 -21.48 34.33 2.60
CA ARG A 19 -20.37 34.86 3.40
C ARG A 19 -20.00 34.02 4.62
N ASN A 20 -20.88 33.09 5.03
CA ASN A 20 -20.61 32.16 6.15
C ASN A 20 -19.82 30.94 5.69
N GLU A 21 -19.82 30.65 4.39
CA GLU A 21 -19.02 29.52 3.86
C GLU A 21 -17.52 29.89 3.87
N PRO A 22 -16.67 29.05 4.50
CA PRO A 22 -15.23 29.30 4.55
C PRO A 22 -14.61 29.19 3.16
N PHE A 23 -13.53 29.94 2.93
CA PHE A 23 -12.74 29.81 1.72
C PHE A 23 -12.07 28.43 1.64
N CYS A 24 -12.31 27.72 0.55
CA CYS A 24 -11.73 26.40 0.27
C CYS A 24 -10.79 26.45 -0.94
N MET A 25 -9.52 26.14 -0.73
CA MET A 25 -8.51 26.11 -1.81
C MET A 25 -8.86 25.10 -2.90
N THR A 26 -9.50 23.97 -2.56
CA THR A 26 -9.91 22.98 -3.55
C THR A 26 -11.00 23.52 -4.46
N VAL A 27 -11.97 24.26 -3.93
CA VAL A 27 -13.01 24.92 -4.72
C VAL A 27 -12.38 25.90 -5.69
N LEU A 28 -11.46 26.75 -5.21
CA LEU A 28 -10.72 27.68 -6.06
C LEU A 28 -9.98 26.94 -7.18
N ALA A 29 -9.27 25.86 -6.82
CA ALA A 29 -8.51 25.07 -7.78
C ALA A 29 -9.42 24.44 -8.84
N LEU A 30 -10.53 23.83 -8.45
CA LEU A 30 -11.49 23.22 -9.39
C LEU A 30 -12.11 24.25 -10.35
N ARG A 31 -12.39 25.45 -9.87
CA ARG A 31 -12.96 26.54 -10.72
C ARG A 31 -11.96 27.10 -11.73
N LEU A 32 -10.68 27.17 -11.36
CA LEU A 32 -9.63 27.78 -12.18
C LEU A 32 -8.80 26.79 -12.97
N SER A 33 -8.95 25.49 -12.69
CA SER A 33 -8.24 24.43 -13.42
C SER A 33 -9.02 24.00 -14.66
N ARG A 34 -8.30 23.71 -15.72
CA ARG A 34 -8.87 23.18 -16.96
C ARG A 34 -9.17 21.68 -16.88
N HIS A 35 -8.38 20.95 -16.10
CA HIS A 35 -8.52 19.53 -15.87
C HIS A 35 -8.40 19.22 -14.38
N ALA A 36 -9.19 18.27 -13.92
CA ALA A 36 -9.13 17.73 -12.57
C ALA A 36 -9.26 16.20 -12.61
N ASN A 37 -8.51 15.51 -11.77
CA ASN A 37 -8.58 14.04 -11.69
C ASN A 37 -8.34 13.53 -10.27
N GLY A 38 -8.99 12.40 -9.95
CA GLY A 38 -8.61 11.55 -8.84
C GLY A 38 -7.35 10.75 -9.15
N VAL A 39 -6.76 10.14 -8.13
CA VAL A 39 -5.50 9.37 -8.22
C VAL A 39 -5.72 7.85 -8.17
N SER A 40 -6.97 7.41 -8.32
CA SER A 40 -7.45 6.06 -8.60
C SER A 40 -8.86 6.16 -9.18
N ALA A 41 -9.36 5.09 -9.78
CA ALA A 41 -10.72 5.06 -10.33
C ALA A 41 -11.77 5.34 -9.23
N LEU A 42 -11.64 4.66 -8.08
CA LEU A 42 -12.53 4.88 -6.93
C LEU A 42 -12.45 6.32 -6.41
N HIS A 43 -11.25 6.88 -6.28
CA HIS A 43 -11.07 8.27 -5.83
C HIS A 43 -11.67 9.27 -6.82
N GLY A 44 -11.62 9.00 -8.13
CA GLY A 44 -12.31 9.78 -9.15
C GLY A 44 -13.84 9.84 -8.89
N GLY A 45 -14.47 8.69 -8.61
CA GLY A 45 -15.88 8.59 -8.23
C GLY A 45 -16.20 9.35 -6.93
N VAL A 46 -15.42 9.13 -5.89
CA VAL A 46 -15.56 9.84 -4.60
C VAL A 46 -15.43 11.35 -4.80
N SER A 47 -14.47 11.78 -5.62
CA SER A 47 -14.26 13.21 -5.91
C SER A 47 -15.42 13.83 -6.68
N ARG A 48 -15.98 13.11 -7.67
CA ARG A 48 -17.17 13.58 -8.40
C ARG A 48 -18.35 13.80 -7.46
N ARG A 49 -18.64 12.82 -6.60
CA ARG A 49 -19.70 12.91 -5.59
C ARG A 49 -19.48 14.08 -4.63
N MET A 50 -18.25 14.23 -4.11
CA MET A 50 -17.90 15.27 -3.13
C MET A 50 -18.06 16.67 -3.71
N TRP A 51 -17.67 16.87 -4.98
CA TRP A 51 -17.65 18.18 -5.62
C TRP A 51 -18.82 18.43 -6.58
N GLN A 52 -19.79 17.52 -6.64
CA GLN A 52 -21.00 17.68 -7.44
C GLN A 52 -21.73 19.02 -7.17
N PRO A 53 -21.81 19.55 -5.94
CA PRO A 53 -22.43 20.85 -5.67
C PRO A 53 -21.80 22.04 -6.40
N LEU A 54 -20.55 21.95 -6.88
CA LEU A 54 -19.94 22.95 -7.78
C LEU A 54 -20.51 22.91 -9.21
N TYR A 55 -21.20 21.84 -9.56
CA TYR A 55 -21.74 21.57 -10.89
C TYR A 55 -23.23 21.23 -10.81
N PRO A 56 -24.10 22.16 -10.34
CA PRO A 56 -25.49 21.86 -10.00
C PRO A 56 -26.34 21.41 -11.18
N GLN A 57 -25.89 21.64 -12.43
CA GLN A 57 -26.56 21.22 -13.65
C GLN A 57 -26.12 19.83 -14.16
N LYS A 58 -25.21 19.16 -13.44
CA LYS A 58 -24.61 17.88 -13.83
C LYS A 58 -24.97 16.77 -12.85
N THR A 59 -25.12 15.56 -13.37
CA THR A 59 -25.15 14.35 -12.53
C THR A 59 -23.74 14.06 -11.99
N GLU A 60 -23.62 13.13 -11.02
CA GLU A 60 -22.32 12.74 -10.46
C GLU A 60 -21.35 12.27 -11.55
N GLU A 61 -21.85 11.49 -12.50
CA GLU A 61 -21.05 10.94 -13.61
C GLU A 61 -20.56 12.01 -14.58
N GLU A 62 -21.30 13.10 -14.73
CA GLU A 62 -20.98 14.20 -15.64
C GLU A 62 -20.05 15.24 -15.03
N VAL A 63 -19.79 15.19 -13.70
CA VAL A 63 -18.84 16.10 -13.06
C VAL A 63 -17.45 15.91 -13.73
N PRO A 64 -16.80 17.00 -14.20
CA PRO A 64 -15.60 16.92 -15.02
C PRO A 64 -14.33 16.62 -14.19
N ILE A 65 -14.39 15.56 -13.40
CA ILE A 65 -13.28 15.03 -12.63
C ILE A 65 -13.01 13.60 -13.11
N GLY A 66 -11.93 13.41 -13.84
CA GLY A 66 -11.47 12.09 -14.30
C GLY A 66 -10.70 11.33 -13.22
N HIS A 67 -9.92 10.34 -13.65
CA HIS A 67 -8.90 9.73 -12.81
C HIS A 67 -7.67 9.36 -13.63
N ILE A 68 -6.51 9.44 -12.99
CA ILE A 68 -5.24 8.86 -13.45
C ILE A 68 -4.68 8.14 -12.25
N THR A 69 -4.69 6.82 -12.29
CA THR A 69 -4.25 6.02 -11.14
C THR A 69 -2.75 6.18 -10.94
N ASN A 70 -2.34 6.40 -9.70
CA ASN A 70 -0.93 6.53 -9.35
C ASN A 70 -0.12 5.30 -9.80
N GLY A 71 1.16 5.52 -9.96
CA GLY A 71 2.16 4.50 -10.21
C GLY A 71 3.48 4.87 -9.54
N VAL A 72 4.35 3.89 -9.35
CA VAL A 72 5.63 4.08 -8.66
C VAL A 72 6.81 4.03 -9.63
N HIS A 73 7.88 4.74 -9.30
CA HIS A 73 9.12 4.70 -10.08
C HIS A 73 9.84 3.37 -9.81
N VAL A 74 9.74 2.45 -10.77
CA VAL A 74 10.17 1.05 -10.61
C VAL A 74 11.62 0.94 -10.16
N LEU A 75 12.55 1.63 -10.85
CA LEU A 75 13.98 1.52 -10.58
C LEU A 75 14.41 2.05 -9.20
N THR A 76 13.60 2.88 -8.55
CA THR A 76 13.84 3.33 -7.17
C THR A 76 13.48 2.26 -6.14
N TRP A 77 12.44 1.46 -6.41
CA TRP A 77 11.84 0.58 -5.42
C TRP A 77 12.17 -0.90 -5.61
N ILE A 78 12.57 -1.29 -6.81
CA ILE A 78 13.00 -2.66 -7.08
C ILE A 78 14.34 -2.96 -6.40
N ALA A 79 14.47 -4.14 -5.81
CA ALA A 79 15.73 -4.60 -5.26
C ALA A 79 16.72 -4.98 -6.38
N PRO A 80 18.03 -4.77 -6.19
CA PRO A 80 19.02 -5.16 -7.20
C PRO A 80 18.88 -6.62 -7.64
N GLN A 81 18.68 -7.54 -6.71
CA GLN A 81 18.55 -8.97 -7.00
C GLN A 81 17.31 -9.28 -7.86
N MET A 82 16.19 -8.60 -7.57
CA MET A 82 14.99 -8.74 -8.39
C MET A 82 15.17 -8.09 -9.77
N ARG A 83 15.90 -6.98 -9.84
CA ARG A 83 16.26 -6.34 -11.11
C ARG A 83 17.11 -7.27 -11.97
N ASP A 84 18.14 -7.90 -11.37
CA ASP A 84 18.99 -8.87 -12.07
C ASP A 84 18.18 -10.04 -12.64
N LEU A 85 17.14 -10.48 -11.88
CA LEU A 85 16.21 -11.51 -12.35
C LEU A 85 15.40 -10.99 -13.56
N TYR A 86 14.85 -9.78 -13.48
CA TYR A 86 14.10 -9.17 -14.59
C TYR A 86 15.00 -8.93 -15.81
N ASP A 87 16.23 -8.45 -15.65
CA ASP A 87 17.18 -8.24 -16.76
C ASP A 87 17.45 -9.55 -17.53
N ARG A 88 17.47 -10.70 -16.85
CA ARG A 88 17.65 -12.03 -17.49
C ARG A 88 16.41 -12.51 -18.24
N TYR A 89 15.22 -12.34 -17.68
CA TYR A 89 14.00 -12.93 -18.24
C TYR A 89 13.20 -11.97 -19.14
N LEU A 90 13.18 -10.68 -18.84
CA LEU A 90 12.45 -9.67 -19.62
C LEU A 90 13.35 -9.01 -20.68
N GLY A 91 14.67 -9.24 -20.60
CA GLY A 91 15.67 -8.59 -21.44
C GLY A 91 16.12 -7.23 -20.88
N PRO A 92 17.36 -6.79 -21.15
CA PRO A 92 17.97 -5.63 -20.51
C PRO A 92 17.29 -4.29 -20.81
N ASP A 93 16.49 -4.23 -21.85
CA ASP A 93 15.73 -3.04 -22.27
C ASP A 93 14.33 -2.93 -21.66
N TRP A 94 13.90 -3.89 -20.81
CA TRP A 94 12.60 -3.86 -20.14
C TRP A 94 12.29 -2.53 -19.42
N PRO A 95 13.26 -1.79 -18.83
CA PRO A 95 12.97 -0.53 -18.17
C PRO A 95 12.44 0.55 -19.10
N THR A 96 12.73 0.49 -20.40
CA THR A 96 12.24 1.45 -21.39
C THR A 96 10.85 1.11 -21.92
N ARG A 97 10.38 -0.11 -21.65
CA ARG A 97 9.11 -0.67 -22.14
C ARG A 97 8.16 -1.08 -21.02
N MET A 98 8.45 -0.70 -19.77
CA MET A 98 7.72 -1.21 -18.58
C MET A 98 6.22 -0.88 -18.56
N ARG A 99 5.74 0.09 -19.35
CA ARG A 99 4.32 0.40 -19.47
C ARG A 99 3.54 -0.53 -20.41
N HIS A 100 4.22 -1.42 -21.11
CA HIS A 100 3.61 -2.33 -22.08
C HIS A 100 3.39 -3.71 -21.42
N PRO A 101 2.16 -4.29 -21.48
CA PRO A 101 1.86 -5.58 -20.87
C PRO A 101 2.78 -6.71 -21.36
N GLU A 102 3.14 -6.68 -22.64
CA GLU A 102 3.97 -7.70 -23.30
C GLU A 102 5.36 -7.81 -22.64
N THR A 103 5.88 -6.70 -22.12
CA THR A 103 7.17 -6.67 -21.43
C THR A 103 7.19 -7.56 -20.20
N TRP A 104 6.05 -7.73 -19.54
CA TRP A 104 5.92 -8.51 -18.30
C TRP A 104 5.49 -9.96 -18.53
N SER A 105 5.13 -10.33 -19.75
CA SER A 105 4.70 -11.69 -20.07
C SER A 105 5.74 -12.76 -19.74
N PRO A 106 7.07 -12.55 -19.95
CA PRO A 106 8.09 -13.54 -19.64
C PRO A 106 8.27 -13.84 -18.14
N ILE A 107 7.66 -13.07 -17.24
CA ILE A 107 7.66 -13.38 -15.79
C ILE A 107 7.15 -14.80 -15.51
N GLU A 108 6.21 -15.30 -16.30
CA GLU A 108 5.71 -16.66 -16.16
C GLU A 108 6.80 -17.73 -16.37
N SER A 109 7.82 -17.44 -17.18
CA SER A 109 8.92 -18.35 -17.48
C SER A 109 10.07 -18.32 -16.47
N ILE A 110 10.02 -17.41 -15.47
CA ILE A 110 11.00 -17.40 -14.37
C ILE A 110 10.90 -18.75 -13.67
N ASP A 111 12.06 -19.41 -13.43
CA ASP A 111 12.09 -20.65 -12.66
C ASP A 111 11.60 -20.40 -11.23
N ASP A 112 10.77 -21.31 -10.71
CA ASP A 112 10.15 -21.16 -9.40
C ASP A 112 11.19 -21.12 -8.27
N SER A 113 12.24 -21.93 -8.38
CA SER A 113 13.33 -21.94 -7.40
C SER A 113 14.12 -20.63 -7.42
N GLU A 114 14.41 -20.08 -8.60
CA GLU A 114 15.12 -18.79 -8.73
C GLU A 114 14.33 -17.63 -8.12
N LEU A 115 13.03 -17.56 -8.40
CA LEU A 115 12.16 -16.53 -7.81
C LEU A 115 12.10 -16.66 -6.30
N TRP A 116 11.90 -17.90 -5.81
CA TRP A 116 11.82 -18.17 -4.38
C TRP A 116 13.14 -17.86 -3.66
N GLU A 117 14.27 -18.30 -4.17
CA GLU A 117 15.60 -18.01 -3.61
C GLU A 117 15.89 -16.50 -3.58
N THR A 118 15.55 -15.78 -4.66
CA THR A 118 15.67 -14.33 -4.70
C THR A 118 14.85 -13.68 -3.59
N GLN A 119 13.63 -14.12 -3.39
CA GLN A 119 12.76 -13.65 -2.30
C GLN A 119 13.35 -13.97 -0.91
N GLN A 120 13.90 -15.16 -0.70
CA GLN A 120 14.54 -15.52 0.57
C GLN A 120 15.77 -14.63 0.86
N VAL A 121 16.56 -14.29 -0.16
CA VAL A 121 17.68 -13.34 0.00
C VAL A 121 17.17 -11.95 0.41
N LEU A 122 16.11 -11.46 -0.21
CA LEU A 122 15.52 -10.14 0.13
C LEU A 122 14.95 -10.13 1.55
N LYS A 123 14.28 -11.19 1.94
CA LYS A 123 13.74 -11.37 3.29
C LYS A 123 14.85 -11.46 4.35
N ALA A 124 15.94 -12.19 4.07
CA ALA A 124 17.09 -12.25 4.96
C ALA A 124 17.71 -10.86 5.17
N ARG A 125 17.83 -10.04 4.11
CA ARG A 125 18.30 -8.66 4.20
C ARG A 125 17.37 -7.77 5.04
N LEU A 126 16.06 -7.93 4.89
CA LEU A 126 15.09 -7.24 5.73
C LEU A 126 15.26 -7.62 7.20
N ILE A 127 15.31 -8.92 7.52
CA ILE A 127 15.44 -9.40 8.90
C ILE A 127 16.73 -8.89 9.53
N ASP A 128 17.86 -8.97 8.84
CA ASP A 128 19.13 -8.45 9.32
C ASP A 128 19.09 -6.95 9.55
N PHE A 129 18.48 -6.17 8.65
CA PHE A 129 18.25 -4.75 8.82
C PHE A 129 17.38 -4.46 10.06
N VAL A 130 16.26 -5.18 10.22
CA VAL A 130 15.37 -5.02 11.38
C VAL A 130 16.11 -5.32 12.68
N ARG A 131 16.85 -6.43 12.75
CA ARG A 131 17.64 -6.83 13.93
C ARG A 131 18.63 -5.74 14.34
N ARG A 132 19.39 -5.20 13.38
CA ARG A 132 20.31 -4.07 13.67
C ARG A 132 19.57 -2.84 14.20
N ARG A 133 18.43 -2.49 13.61
CA ARG A 133 17.62 -1.36 14.06
C ARG A 133 17.05 -1.60 15.46
N MET A 134 16.54 -2.80 15.73
CA MET A 134 16.01 -3.15 17.06
C MET A 134 17.08 -3.12 18.15
N MET A 135 18.29 -3.62 17.87
CA MET A 135 19.43 -3.50 18.80
C MET A 135 19.81 -2.03 19.04
N ALA A 136 19.86 -1.21 17.98
CA ALA A 136 20.15 0.21 18.11
C ALA A 136 19.08 0.94 18.94
N GLN A 137 17.80 0.62 18.74
CA GLN A 137 16.68 1.15 19.51
C GLN A 137 16.80 0.76 21.01
N ALA A 138 17.11 -0.50 21.31
CA ALA A 138 17.30 -0.98 22.68
C ALA A 138 18.45 -0.25 23.37
N ARG A 139 19.61 -0.09 22.69
CA ARG A 139 20.75 0.69 23.21
C ARG A 139 20.41 2.15 23.45
N LYS A 140 19.70 2.79 22.51
CA LYS A 140 19.24 4.19 22.64
C LYS A 140 18.34 4.40 23.86
N ARG A 141 17.60 3.37 24.26
CA ARG A 141 16.75 3.37 25.46
C ARG A 141 17.46 2.93 26.73
N ASN A 142 18.78 2.66 26.67
CA ASN A 142 19.58 2.12 27.77
C ASN A 142 19.00 0.82 28.36
N GLU A 143 18.48 -0.05 27.51
CA GLU A 143 17.98 -1.37 27.92
C GLU A 143 19.16 -2.30 28.31
N PRO A 144 18.95 -3.29 29.21
CA PRO A 144 19.97 -4.26 29.57
C PRO A 144 20.54 -5.02 28.37
N GLU A 145 21.81 -5.44 28.45
CA GLU A 145 22.47 -6.18 27.34
C GLU A 145 21.72 -7.46 26.93
N GLU A 146 21.01 -8.11 27.84
CA GLU A 146 20.14 -9.25 27.53
C GLU A 146 19.01 -8.84 26.58
N ALA A 147 18.37 -7.68 26.79
CA ALA A 147 17.32 -7.15 25.91
C ALA A 147 17.89 -6.73 24.55
N VAL A 148 19.10 -6.15 24.52
CA VAL A 148 19.81 -5.83 23.26
C VAL A 148 20.12 -7.11 22.51
N ALA A 149 20.61 -8.16 23.18
CA ALA A 149 20.88 -9.46 22.57
C ALA A 149 19.59 -10.14 22.07
N ALA A 150 18.49 -10.05 22.81
CA ALA A 150 17.18 -10.55 22.39
C ALA A 150 16.66 -9.80 21.15
N ALA A 151 16.83 -8.49 21.08
CA ALA A 151 16.49 -7.66 19.93
C ALA A 151 17.26 -8.08 18.65
N GLY A 152 18.46 -8.62 18.78
CA GLY A 152 19.25 -9.19 17.68
C GLY A 152 18.78 -10.56 17.17
N ARG A 153 17.81 -11.19 17.84
CA ARG A 153 17.29 -12.51 17.50
C ARG A 153 15.81 -12.53 17.10
N VAL A 154 15.18 -11.34 16.98
CA VAL A 154 13.79 -11.23 16.53
C VAL A 154 13.65 -11.71 15.10
N LEU A 155 12.46 -12.17 14.74
CA LEU A 155 12.07 -12.65 13.41
C LEU A 155 12.85 -13.91 12.95
N ASP A 156 12.22 -14.70 12.10
CA ASP A 156 12.79 -15.92 11.51
C ASP A 156 12.59 -15.89 9.98
N LEU A 157 13.58 -16.35 9.25
CA LEU A 157 13.57 -16.37 7.78
C LEU A 157 12.46 -17.28 7.21
N ASN A 158 12.19 -18.40 7.89
CA ASN A 158 11.23 -19.41 7.42
C ASN A 158 9.78 -19.08 7.81
N VAL A 159 9.55 -18.02 8.61
CA VAL A 159 8.25 -17.64 9.11
C VAL A 159 7.59 -16.62 8.18
N LEU A 160 6.31 -16.82 7.86
CA LEU A 160 5.52 -15.87 7.07
C LEU A 160 5.59 -14.47 7.68
N THR A 161 6.10 -13.51 6.90
CA THR A 161 6.36 -12.13 7.35
C THR A 161 5.35 -11.16 6.74
N ILE A 162 4.51 -10.57 7.58
CA ILE A 162 3.54 -9.56 7.17
C ILE A 162 4.07 -8.17 7.57
N GLY A 163 4.18 -7.27 6.61
CA GLY A 163 4.61 -5.90 6.84
C GLY A 163 3.44 -4.91 6.83
N PHE A 164 3.48 -3.96 7.75
CA PHE A 164 2.60 -2.80 7.79
C PHE A 164 3.43 -1.56 8.07
N ALA A 165 3.56 -0.67 7.07
CA ALA A 165 4.31 0.57 7.28
C ALA A 165 3.67 1.74 6.54
N ARG A 166 3.25 2.74 7.31
CA ARG A 166 2.60 3.93 6.78
C ARG A 166 2.50 5.03 7.83
N ARG A 167 2.01 6.20 7.41
CA ARG A 167 1.60 7.24 8.37
C ARG A 167 0.46 6.68 9.24
N PHE A 168 0.62 6.78 10.55
CA PHE A 168 -0.42 6.39 11.49
C PHE A 168 -1.51 7.47 11.53
N ALA A 169 -2.62 7.19 10.88
CA ALA A 169 -3.86 7.96 10.89
C ALA A 169 -5.02 7.00 11.17
N THR A 170 -6.09 7.49 11.80
CA THR A 170 -7.21 6.65 12.27
C THR A 170 -7.80 5.77 11.19
N TYR A 171 -8.04 6.31 9.99
CA TYR A 171 -8.64 5.56 8.89
C TYR A 171 -7.75 4.45 8.34
N LYS A 172 -6.43 4.49 8.60
CA LYS A 172 -5.48 3.47 8.17
C LYS A 172 -5.46 2.23 9.07
N ARG A 173 -6.09 2.31 10.22
CA ARG A 173 -6.45 1.22 11.15
C ARG A 173 -5.31 0.24 11.46
N ALA A 174 -4.14 0.77 11.82
CA ALA A 174 -2.96 -0.05 12.17
C ALA A 174 -3.25 -1.10 13.27
N ASN A 175 -4.25 -0.84 14.09
CA ASN A 175 -4.70 -1.71 15.18
C ASN A 175 -5.74 -2.77 14.76
N LEU A 176 -6.19 -2.79 13.50
CA LEU A 176 -7.27 -3.70 13.09
C LEU A 176 -6.90 -5.17 13.31
N ILE A 177 -5.70 -5.58 12.91
CA ILE A 177 -5.21 -6.96 13.09
C ILE A 177 -5.04 -7.35 14.57
N MET A 178 -4.96 -6.37 15.47
CA MET A 178 -4.73 -6.55 16.91
C MET A 178 -6.01 -6.47 17.74
N LYS A 179 -7.18 -6.41 17.10
CA LYS A 179 -8.47 -6.21 17.76
C LYS A 179 -8.83 -7.39 18.68
N GLU A 180 -8.40 -8.61 18.32
CA GLU A 180 -8.53 -9.84 19.11
C GLU A 180 -7.15 -10.39 19.48
N PRO A 181 -6.50 -9.90 20.56
CA PRO A 181 -5.13 -10.27 20.90
C PRO A 181 -4.93 -11.77 21.17
N GLU A 182 -5.92 -12.44 21.73
CA GLU A 182 -5.89 -13.88 22.03
C GLU A 182 -5.80 -14.69 20.73
N ARG A 183 -6.68 -14.41 19.80
CA ARG A 183 -6.69 -15.03 18.46
C ARG A 183 -5.42 -14.72 17.67
N LEU A 184 -4.94 -13.48 17.75
CA LEU A 184 -3.67 -13.10 17.14
C LEU A 184 -2.51 -13.90 17.73
N ALA A 185 -2.47 -14.10 19.06
CA ALA A 185 -1.43 -14.88 19.72
C ALA A 185 -1.44 -16.35 19.28
N GLU A 186 -2.60 -16.95 19.08
CA GLU A 186 -2.73 -18.31 18.54
C GLU A 186 -2.15 -18.40 17.11
N ILE A 187 -2.47 -17.44 16.26
CA ILE A 187 -1.97 -17.38 14.87
C ILE A 187 -0.45 -17.21 14.83
N LEU A 188 0.09 -16.22 15.55
CA LEU A 188 1.52 -15.95 15.57
C LEU A 188 2.29 -17.07 16.27
N GLY A 189 1.65 -17.73 17.27
CA GLY A 189 2.22 -18.79 18.09
C GLY A 189 2.15 -20.19 17.49
N SER A 190 1.52 -20.37 16.33
CA SER A 190 1.39 -21.69 15.70
C SER A 190 2.75 -22.38 15.55
N SER A 191 2.86 -23.63 16.01
CA SER A 191 4.11 -24.39 15.90
C SER A 191 4.40 -24.87 14.49
N SER A 192 3.37 -25.08 13.67
CA SER A 192 3.49 -25.60 12.30
C SER A 192 3.45 -24.52 11.22
N ARG A 193 2.73 -23.41 11.47
CA ARG A 193 2.50 -22.33 10.52
C ARG A 193 2.59 -20.96 11.19
N PRO A 194 3.74 -20.63 11.80
CA PRO A 194 3.90 -19.39 12.55
C PRO A 194 3.82 -18.16 11.63
N VAL A 195 3.45 -17.01 12.20
CA VAL A 195 3.40 -15.72 11.51
C VAL A 195 4.16 -14.68 12.32
N GLN A 196 4.77 -13.72 11.66
CA GLN A 196 5.43 -12.59 12.29
C GLN A 196 5.04 -11.27 11.62
N LEU A 197 5.00 -10.20 12.41
CA LEU A 197 4.54 -8.89 11.98
C LEU A 197 5.66 -7.85 12.12
N VAL A 198 5.85 -7.06 11.08
CA VAL A 198 6.79 -5.92 11.10
C VAL A 198 6.01 -4.64 10.90
N PHE A 199 5.96 -3.81 11.93
CA PHE A 199 5.35 -2.48 11.88
C PHE A 199 6.42 -1.41 11.77
N ALA A 200 6.13 -0.35 11.00
CA ALA A 200 6.90 0.88 10.97
C ALA A 200 5.98 2.06 10.60
N GLY A 201 6.40 3.27 10.92
CA GLY A 201 5.66 4.46 10.53
C GLY A 201 5.83 5.61 11.51
N LYS A 202 5.16 6.70 11.20
CA LYS A 202 5.14 7.92 12.00
C LYS A 202 3.73 8.47 12.10
N ALA A 203 3.42 9.12 13.22
CA ALA A 203 2.26 9.98 13.37
C ALA A 203 2.65 11.43 13.17
N HIS A 204 1.73 12.27 12.73
CA HIS A 204 1.94 13.72 12.73
C HIS A 204 2.14 14.20 14.17
N PRO A 205 2.99 15.21 14.44
CA PRO A 205 3.20 15.73 15.79
C PRO A 205 1.92 16.14 16.53
N GLU A 206 0.92 16.64 15.83
CA GLU A 206 -0.37 17.03 16.37
C GLU A 206 -1.42 15.89 16.37
N ASP A 207 -1.12 14.74 15.75
CA ASP A 207 -2.05 13.59 15.70
C ASP A 207 -1.90 12.74 16.97
N ARG A 208 -2.69 13.04 17.98
CA ARG A 208 -2.73 12.32 19.24
C ARG A 208 -3.16 10.87 19.05
N TYR A 209 -4.18 10.62 18.24
CA TYR A 209 -4.69 9.26 17.99
C TYR A 209 -3.66 8.39 17.27
N GLY A 210 -2.97 8.94 16.26
CA GLY A 210 -1.88 8.25 15.58
C GLY A 210 -0.75 7.86 16.55
N LYS A 211 -0.42 8.74 17.52
CA LYS A 211 0.56 8.42 18.58
C LYS A 211 0.08 7.32 19.51
N GLU A 212 -1.20 7.34 19.91
CA GLU A 212 -1.82 6.30 20.75
C GLU A 212 -1.81 4.94 20.04
N LEU A 213 -2.06 4.90 18.73
CA LEU A 213 -1.94 3.67 17.93
C LEU A 213 -0.52 3.10 17.95
N ILE A 214 0.50 3.95 17.75
CA ILE A 214 1.92 3.54 17.85
C ILE A 214 2.20 3.00 19.25
N GLN A 215 1.77 3.70 20.29
CA GLN A 215 1.97 3.27 21.67
C GLN A 215 1.31 1.91 21.94
N GLY A 216 0.12 1.67 21.41
CA GLY A 216 -0.58 0.38 21.52
C GLY A 216 0.23 -0.76 20.89
N ILE A 217 0.77 -0.56 19.69
CA ILE A 217 1.62 -1.55 19.02
C ILE A 217 2.90 -1.81 19.84
N VAL A 218 3.58 -0.75 20.29
CA VAL A 218 4.80 -0.87 21.11
C VAL A 218 4.54 -1.62 22.41
N ARG A 219 3.37 -1.45 23.03
CA ARG A 219 2.97 -2.27 24.21
C ARG A 219 2.86 -3.75 23.85
N LEU A 220 2.27 -4.09 22.70
CA LEU A 220 2.16 -5.50 22.27
C LEU A 220 3.52 -6.12 21.98
N THR A 221 4.50 -5.38 21.45
CA THR A 221 5.85 -5.93 21.25
C THR A 221 6.53 -6.38 22.55
N ARG A 222 6.05 -5.88 23.70
CA ARG A 222 6.55 -6.21 25.05
C ARG A 222 5.76 -7.32 25.74
N ASP A 223 4.61 -7.70 25.20
CA ASP A 223 3.80 -8.80 25.73
C ASP A 223 4.53 -10.12 25.40
N PRO A 224 4.76 -11.00 26.40
CA PRO A 224 5.45 -12.27 26.20
C PRO A 224 4.86 -13.17 25.10
N ARG A 225 3.55 -13.07 24.84
CA ARG A 225 2.86 -13.82 23.79
C ARG A 225 3.34 -13.47 22.39
N PHE A 226 3.82 -12.21 22.21
CA PHE A 226 4.21 -11.66 20.90
C PHE A 226 5.69 -11.36 20.80
N GLN A 227 6.45 -11.59 21.86
CA GLN A 227 7.87 -11.24 21.92
C GLN A 227 8.66 -11.91 20.79
N GLY A 228 9.41 -11.09 20.04
CA GLY A 228 10.17 -11.52 18.88
C GLY A 228 9.38 -11.80 17.60
N ARG A 229 8.04 -11.84 17.69
CA ARG A 229 7.12 -12.07 16.55
C ARG A 229 6.41 -10.82 16.06
N ILE A 230 6.22 -9.82 16.91
CA ILE A 230 5.78 -8.48 16.53
C ILE A 230 6.93 -7.52 16.82
N VAL A 231 7.35 -6.78 15.81
CA VAL A 231 8.39 -5.75 15.95
C VAL A 231 7.90 -4.40 15.43
N PHE A 232 8.33 -3.33 16.08
CA PHE A 232 8.08 -1.96 15.64
C PHE A 232 9.42 -1.29 15.32
N VAL A 233 9.65 -0.95 14.05
CA VAL A 233 10.85 -0.27 13.58
C VAL A 233 10.64 1.23 13.67
N GLU A 234 11.38 1.87 14.60
CA GLU A 234 11.35 3.32 14.83
C GLU A 234 12.04 4.10 13.69
N ASP A 235 11.87 5.42 13.73
CA ASP A 235 12.51 6.36 12.80
C ASP A 235 12.26 6.02 11.32
N TYR A 236 10.98 5.71 10.99
CA TYR A 236 10.55 5.38 9.65
C TYR A 236 10.98 6.45 8.64
N ASP A 237 11.73 6.04 7.63
CA ASP A 237 12.23 6.84 6.53
C ASP A 237 12.19 6.05 5.21
N MET A 238 12.72 6.62 4.13
CA MET A 238 12.78 5.94 2.83
C MET A 238 13.63 4.67 2.86
N ASN A 239 14.67 4.61 3.71
CA ASN A 239 15.51 3.44 3.83
C ASN A 239 14.77 2.29 4.52
N VAL A 240 14.05 2.56 5.61
CA VAL A 240 13.15 1.58 6.26
C VAL A 240 12.08 1.13 5.29
N ALA A 241 11.44 2.07 4.57
CA ALA A 241 10.43 1.74 3.58
C ALA A 241 10.96 0.80 2.51
N ARG A 242 12.16 1.06 1.98
CA ARG A 242 12.79 0.25 0.93
C ARG A 242 13.03 -1.18 1.38
N HIS A 243 13.61 -1.39 2.57
CA HIS A 243 13.83 -2.74 3.10
C HIS A 243 12.52 -3.51 3.31
N LEU A 244 11.48 -2.82 3.83
CA LEU A 244 10.18 -3.45 4.05
C LEU A 244 9.53 -3.89 2.75
N VAL A 245 9.40 -2.98 1.76
CA VAL A 245 8.71 -3.30 0.49
C VAL A 245 9.49 -4.32 -0.36
N GLN A 246 10.78 -4.49 -0.09
CA GLN A 246 11.61 -5.47 -0.78
C GLN A 246 11.61 -6.85 -0.12
N GLY A 247 11.38 -6.94 1.21
CA GLY A 247 11.67 -8.17 1.93
C GLY A 247 10.50 -8.81 2.68
N VAL A 248 9.30 -8.21 2.71
CA VAL A 248 8.12 -8.86 3.31
C VAL A 248 7.46 -9.83 2.33
N ASP A 249 6.87 -10.90 2.85
CA ASP A 249 6.08 -11.84 2.05
C ASP A 249 4.71 -11.23 1.70
N VAL A 250 4.09 -10.56 2.69
CA VAL A 250 2.77 -9.93 2.55
C VAL A 250 2.81 -8.48 3.01
N TRP A 251 2.16 -7.62 2.24
CA TRP A 251 1.93 -6.23 2.61
C TRP A 251 0.49 -6.04 3.04
N LEU A 252 0.29 -5.74 4.31
CA LEU A 252 -1.02 -5.46 4.87
C LEU A 252 -1.41 -4.00 4.66
N ASN A 253 -2.59 -3.78 4.06
CA ASN A 253 -3.13 -2.46 3.82
C ASN A 253 -4.63 -2.46 4.09
N ASN A 254 -5.05 -1.93 5.22
CA ASN A 254 -6.43 -2.02 5.72
C ASN A 254 -7.06 -0.64 6.01
N PRO A 255 -7.07 0.28 5.02
CA PRO A 255 -7.75 1.57 5.18
C PRO A 255 -9.25 1.37 5.32
N ARG A 256 -9.92 2.34 5.94
CA ARG A 256 -11.39 2.38 5.93
C ARG A 256 -11.86 2.91 4.59
N ARG A 257 -12.47 2.03 3.78
CA ARG A 257 -13.02 2.40 2.47
C ARG A 257 -14.15 3.45 2.61
N PRO A 258 -14.21 4.50 1.77
CA PRO A 258 -13.35 4.79 0.61
C PRO A 258 -12.32 5.89 0.90
N GLN A 259 -11.62 5.87 2.02
CA GLN A 259 -10.78 6.98 2.49
C GLN A 259 -9.34 6.95 1.95
N GLU A 260 -8.90 5.86 1.33
CA GLU A 260 -7.59 5.78 0.68
C GLU A 260 -7.70 6.25 -0.77
N ALA A 261 -7.15 7.41 -1.07
CA ALA A 261 -7.23 7.97 -2.42
C ALA A 261 -6.54 7.12 -3.49
N SER A 262 -5.39 6.53 -3.17
CA SER A 262 -4.69 5.58 -4.04
C SER A 262 -3.97 4.52 -3.21
N GLY A 263 -2.99 4.91 -2.39
CA GLY A 263 -2.00 4.02 -1.82
C GLY A 263 -0.97 3.58 -2.88
N THR A 264 0.32 3.68 -2.58
CA THR A 264 1.38 3.30 -3.54
C THR A 264 2.39 2.31 -2.94
N SER A 265 2.23 1.98 -1.65
CA SER A 265 3.16 1.06 -0.98
C SER A 265 3.05 -0.36 -1.51
N GLY A 266 1.83 -0.83 -1.75
CA GLY A 266 1.57 -2.13 -2.34
C GLY A 266 2.10 -2.28 -3.78
N GLU A 267 2.07 -1.20 -4.56
CA GLU A 267 2.67 -1.15 -5.90
C GLU A 267 4.20 -1.38 -5.86
N LYS A 268 4.87 -0.94 -4.79
CA LYS A 268 6.32 -1.15 -4.58
C LYS A 268 6.63 -2.59 -4.18
N VAL A 269 5.75 -3.18 -3.39
CA VAL A 269 5.90 -4.54 -2.87
C VAL A 269 5.78 -5.56 -4.00
N LEU A 270 4.81 -5.41 -4.88
CA LEU A 270 4.61 -6.32 -6.01
C LEU A 270 5.83 -6.41 -6.94
N LEU A 271 6.58 -5.29 -7.11
CA LEU A 271 7.79 -5.26 -7.93
C LEU A 271 8.90 -6.16 -7.38
N ASN A 272 8.83 -6.51 -6.13
CA ASN A 272 9.80 -7.34 -5.42
C ASN A 272 9.23 -8.73 -5.08
N GLY A 273 8.09 -9.09 -5.65
CA GLY A 273 7.45 -10.38 -5.48
C GLY A 273 6.65 -10.55 -4.19
N GLY A 274 6.55 -9.53 -3.35
CA GLY A 274 5.64 -9.57 -2.19
C GLY A 274 4.16 -9.46 -2.62
N LEU A 275 3.26 -10.09 -1.87
CA LEU A 275 1.84 -10.10 -2.17
C LEU A 275 1.07 -9.06 -1.34
N ASN A 276 0.10 -8.41 -1.94
CA ASN A 276 -0.78 -7.49 -1.24
C ASN A 276 -1.93 -8.24 -0.56
N CYS A 277 -2.19 -7.88 0.72
CA CYS A 277 -3.40 -8.23 1.45
C CYS A 277 -4.07 -6.91 1.85
N SER A 278 -5.11 -6.51 1.12
CA SER A 278 -5.64 -5.16 1.25
C SER A 278 -7.16 -5.10 1.15
N VAL A 279 -7.74 -4.15 1.89
CA VAL A 279 -9.11 -3.68 1.61
C VAL A 279 -9.16 -3.20 0.16
N LEU A 280 -10.30 -3.45 -0.51
CA LEU A 280 -10.56 -3.01 -1.88
C LEU A 280 -10.81 -1.50 -1.93
N ASP A 281 -9.75 -0.72 -1.68
CA ASP A 281 -9.74 0.74 -1.64
C ASP A 281 -8.56 1.30 -2.45
N GLY A 282 -8.65 2.55 -2.87
CA GLY A 282 -7.64 3.20 -3.69
C GLY A 282 -7.32 2.39 -4.96
N TRP A 283 -6.02 2.19 -5.23
CA TRP A 283 -5.55 1.44 -6.40
C TRP A 283 -5.95 -0.04 -6.38
N TRP A 284 -6.06 -0.66 -5.18
CA TRP A 284 -6.38 -2.08 -5.06
C TRP A 284 -7.81 -2.43 -5.46
N ALA A 285 -8.73 -1.46 -5.38
CA ALA A 285 -10.11 -1.63 -5.84
C ALA A 285 -10.23 -1.88 -7.35
N GLU A 286 -9.25 -1.43 -8.13
CA GLU A 286 -9.21 -1.62 -9.59
C GLU A 286 -8.13 -2.61 -10.05
N ALA A 287 -7.25 -3.02 -9.13
CA ALA A 287 -6.11 -3.89 -9.41
C ALA A 287 -6.38 -5.36 -9.11
N TYR A 288 -7.17 -5.64 -8.07
CA TYR A 288 -7.41 -6.99 -7.59
C TYR A 288 -8.29 -7.78 -8.57
N ASP A 289 -7.82 -8.95 -8.98
CA ASP A 289 -8.50 -9.85 -9.93
C ASP A 289 -8.86 -11.23 -9.33
N GLY A 290 -8.62 -11.46 -8.03
CA GLY A 290 -8.84 -12.73 -7.34
C GLY A 290 -7.58 -13.59 -7.22
N GLU A 291 -6.60 -13.42 -8.10
CA GLU A 291 -5.41 -14.29 -8.20
C GLU A 291 -4.09 -13.55 -7.96
N ASN A 292 -4.08 -12.21 -7.97
CA ASN A 292 -2.87 -11.40 -7.87
C ASN A 292 -2.55 -10.89 -6.46
N GLY A 293 -3.18 -11.44 -5.44
CA GLY A 293 -3.03 -11.07 -4.04
C GLY A 293 -4.23 -11.48 -3.21
N PHE A 294 -4.54 -10.73 -2.15
CA PHE A 294 -5.63 -11.05 -1.23
C PHE A 294 -6.50 -9.82 -0.95
N ALA A 295 -7.82 -10.01 -0.93
CA ALA A 295 -8.77 -8.97 -0.59
C ALA A 295 -9.24 -9.08 0.86
N ILE A 296 -9.46 -7.94 1.49
CA ILE A 296 -10.14 -7.80 2.78
C ILE A 296 -11.50 -7.15 2.50
N GLY A 297 -12.59 -7.85 2.84
CA GLY A 297 -13.94 -7.44 2.51
C GLY A 297 -14.29 -7.58 1.01
N GLY A 298 -15.53 -7.36 0.67
CA GLY A 298 -16.06 -7.44 -0.70
C GLY A 298 -16.16 -6.08 -1.42
N GLY A 299 -15.63 -5.01 -0.81
CA GLY A 299 -15.73 -3.65 -1.38
C GLY A 299 -16.96 -2.87 -0.93
N GLU A 300 -17.68 -3.34 0.08
CA GLU A 300 -18.81 -2.65 0.66
C GLU A 300 -18.34 -1.44 1.50
N THR A 301 -19.23 -0.47 1.64
CA THR A 301 -19.05 0.68 2.51
C THR A 301 -20.24 0.77 3.48
N HIS A 302 -19.97 0.91 4.76
CA HIS A 302 -21.00 1.05 5.79
C HIS A 302 -20.99 2.47 6.36
N SER A 303 -22.17 2.99 6.67
CA SER A 303 -22.34 4.33 7.27
C SER A 303 -21.74 4.40 8.67
N GLU A 304 -21.85 3.32 9.45
CA GLU A 304 -21.28 3.23 10.78
C GLU A 304 -19.87 2.65 10.76
N THR A 305 -18.92 3.43 11.24
CA THR A 305 -17.49 3.06 11.23
C THR A 305 -17.18 1.84 12.07
N SER A 306 -17.91 1.61 13.16
CA SER A 306 -17.79 0.42 14.01
C SER A 306 -18.18 -0.85 13.25
N VAL A 307 -19.29 -0.83 12.52
CA VAL A 307 -19.75 -1.96 11.70
C VAL A 307 -18.74 -2.27 10.60
N GLN A 308 -18.22 -1.23 9.93
CA GLN A 308 -17.18 -1.40 8.92
C GLN A 308 -15.92 -2.05 9.52
N ASP A 309 -15.47 -1.57 10.69
CA ASP A 309 -14.27 -2.08 11.35
C ASP A 309 -14.45 -3.52 11.85
N GLU A 310 -15.65 -3.92 12.28
CA GLU A 310 -15.96 -5.30 12.67
C GLU A 310 -15.91 -6.26 11.48
N ARG A 311 -16.58 -5.90 10.39
CA ARG A 311 -16.62 -6.72 9.17
C ARG A 311 -15.26 -6.87 8.52
N ASP A 312 -14.53 -5.76 8.40
CA ASP A 312 -13.19 -5.77 7.83
C ASP A 312 -12.20 -6.54 8.70
N HIS A 313 -12.34 -6.48 10.04
CA HIS A 313 -11.54 -7.30 10.95
C HIS A 313 -11.84 -8.78 10.76
N ALA A 314 -13.12 -9.18 10.76
CA ALA A 314 -13.51 -10.57 10.56
C ALA A 314 -12.97 -11.11 9.22
N SER A 315 -13.14 -10.33 8.13
CA SER A 315 -12.62 -10.69 6.82
C SER A 315 -11.10 -10.75 6.78
N LEU A 316 -10.38 -9.80 7.42
CA LEU A 316 -8.94 -9.83 7.54
C LEU A 316 -8.45 -11.12 8.20
N MET A 317 -9.04 -11.48 9.34
CA MET A 317 -8.65 -12.68 10.08
C MET A 317 -8.96 -13.96 9.29
N GLU A 318 -10.09 -14.01 8.58
CA GLU A 318 -10.44 -15.10 7.69
C GLU A 318 -9.46 -15.20 6.52
N THR A 319 -9.18 -14.10 5.83
CA THR A 319 -8.24 -14.06 4.72
C THR A 319 -6.85 -14.56 5.14
N ILE A 320 -6.33 -14.09 6.28
CA ILE A 320 -5.03 -14.53 6.79
C ILE A 320 -5.05 -16.03 7.10
N THR A 321 -6.07 -16.52 7.81
CA THR A 321 -6.09 -17.90 8.30
C THR A 321 -6.49 -18.93 7.24
N GLN A 322 -7.36 -18.58 6.30
CA GLN A 322 -7.91 -19.51 5.32
C GLN A 322 -7.24 -19.43 3.95
N GLN A 323 -6.55 -18.32 3.62
CA GLN A 323 -5.94 -18.13 2.32
C GLN A 323 -4.43 -17.90 2.41
N VAL A 324 -3.98 -16.87 3.14
CA VAL A 324 -2.57 -16.46 3.16
C VAL A 324 -1.68 -17.53 3.79
N ILE A 325 -1.99 -17.94 5.02
CA ILE A 325 -1.19 -18.93 5.76
C ILE A 325 -1.17 -20.29 5.05
N PRO A 326 -2.31 -20.88 4.66
CA PRO A 326 -2.29 -22.15 3.96
C PRO A 326 -1.45 -22.11 2.68
N LEU A 327 -1.63 -21.10 1.85
CA LEU A 327 -0.91 -20.99 0.57
C LEU A 327 0.60 -20.82 0.76
N PHE A 328 1.03 -20.04 1.78
CA PHE A 328 2.46 -19.82 2.05
C PHE A 328 3.15 -21.10 2.55
N TYR A 329 2.46 -21.92 3.34
CA TYR A 329 3.01 -23.13 3.95
C TYR A 329 2.72 -24.42 3.16
N ASP A 330 2.00 -24.34 2.07
CA ASP A 330 1.79 -25.48 1.16
C ASP A 330 3.08 -25.73 0.35
N ARG A 331 3.77 -26.80 0.69
CA ARG A 331 5.06 -27.17 0.09
C ARG A 331 4.91 -28.46 -0.71
N SER A 332 5.39 -28.42 -1.95
CA SER A 332 5.52 -29.62 -2.78
C SER A 332 6.71 -30.50 -2.35
N ALA A 333 6.89 -31.64 -3.00
CA ALA A 333 7.95 -32.59 -2.65
C ALA A 333 9.39 -32.01 -2.77
N ASP A 334 9.58 -31.00 -3.60
CA ASP A 334 10.82 -30.23 -3.76
C ASP A 334 11.02 -29.12 -2.71
N GLY A 335 10.04 -28.94 -1.81
CA GLY A 335 10.07 -27.93 -0.74
C GLY A 335 9.61 -26.53 -1.18
N LEU A 336 9.21 -26.34 -2.45
CA LEU A 336 8.77 -25.05 -2.96
C LEU A 336 7.25 -24.82 -2.79
N PRO A 337 6.82 -23.59 -2.49
CA PRO A 337 5.40 -23.22 -2.43
C PRO A 337 4.89 -22.79 -3.83
N HIS A 338 4.74 -23.72 -4.76
CA HIS A 338 4.39 -23.40 -6.15
C HIS A 338 3.13 -22.56 -6.29
N GLY A 339 2.08 -22.81 -5.49
CA GLY A 339 0.88 -22.00 -5.49
C GLY A 339 1.13 -20.54 -5.07
N TRP A 340 2.03 -20.32 -4.10
CA TRP A 340 2.46 -18.99 -3.70
C TRP A 340 3.24 -18.29 -4.80
N ILE A 341 4.22 -18.99 -5.38
CA ILE A 341 5.07 -18.49 -6.46
C ILE A 341 4.26 -18.15 -7.71
N ALA A 342 3.29 -19.00 -8.07
CA ALA A 342 2.37 -18.73 -9.18
C ALA A 342 1.59 -17.42 -8.95
N ARG A 343 1.08 -17.19 -7.73
CA ARG A 343 0.40 -15.93 -7.36
C ARG A 343 1.34 -14.72 -7.43
N GLN A 344 2.60 -14.87 -7.03
CA GLN A 344 3.62 -13.82 -7.16
C GLN A 344 3.87 -13.45 -8.63
N LYS A 345 4.09 -14.46 -9.49
CA LYS A 345 4.27 -14.27 -10.94
C LYS A 345 3.06 -13.58 -11.56
N HIS A 346 1.86 -14.05 -11.22
CA HIS A 346 0.63 -13.44 -11.71
C HIS A 346 0.48 -11.98 -11.27
N ALA A 347 0.78 -11.66 -10.00
CA ALA A 347 0.77 -10.29 -9.51
C ALA A 347 1.75 -9.38 -10.27
N MET A 348 3.00 -9.81 -10.43
CA MET A 348 4.00 -9.03 -11.16
C MET A 348 3.61 -8.80 -12.61
N LYS A 349 3.14 -9.85 -13.30
CA LYS A 349 2.72 -9.81 -14.70
C LYS A 349 1.50 -8.91 -14.92
N SER A 350 0.44 -9.08 -14.12
CA SER A 350 -0.82 -8.37 -14.29
C SER A 350 -0.76 -6.90 -13.87
N LEU A 351 0.11 -6.55 -12.92
CA LEU A 351 0.11 -5.23 -12.29
C LEU A 351 1.34 -4.37 -12.64
N GLY A 352 2.48 -4.97 -12.96
CA GLY A 352 3.75 -4.25 -13.14
C GLY A 352 3.70 -3.19 -14.25
N TRP A 353 3.07 -3.49 -15.38
CA TRP A 353 2.89 -2.57 -16.49
C TRP A 353 1.90 -1.44 -16.18
N ARG A 354 0.92 -1.71 -15.31
CA ARG A 354 -0.21 -0.81 -15.06
C ARG A 354 0.10 0.23 -13.98
N PHE A 355 0.81 -0.16 -12.92
CA PHE A 355 1.02 0.68 -11.73
C PHE A 355 2.45 1.22 -11.61
N ASN A 356 3.05 1.59 -12.71
CA ASN A 356 4.36 2.25 -12.76
C ASN A 356 4.24 3.74 -13.16
N ALA A 357 5.25 4.51 -12.78
CA ALA A 357 5.27 5.95 -13.02
C ALA A 357 5.41 6.32 -14.50
N ASP A 358 5.98 5.47 -15.33
CA ASP A 358 6.10 5.71 -16.77
C ASP A 358 4.72 5.76 -17.43
N ARG A 359 3.86 4.76 -17.15
CA ARG A 359 2.47 4.77 -17.59
C ARG A 359 1.72 5.99 -17.02
N MET A 360 1.84 6.26 -15.71
CA MET A 360 1.16 7.38 -15.07
C MET A 360 1.52 8.72 -15.71
N VAL A 361 2.81 8.98 -15.95
CA VAL A 361 3.28 10.22 -16.58
C VAL A 361 2.77 10.34 -18.01
N MET A 362 2.77 9.24 -18.77
CA MET A 362 2.21 9.25 -20.14
C MET A 362 0.72 9.58 -20.13
N ASP A 363 -0.05 9.05 -19.19
CA ASP A 363 -1.46 9.39 -19.05
C ASP A 363 -1.65 10.89 -18.75
N TYR A 364 -0.87 11.47 -17.82
CA TYR A 364 -0.89 12.90 -17.56
C TYR A 364 -0.51 13.74 -18.78
N VAL A 365 0.53 13.34 -19.50
CA VAL A 365 0.97 14.04 -20.72
C VAL A 365 -0.13 14.05 -21.77
N THR A 366 -0.72 12.88 -22.04
CA THR A 366 -1.69 12.72 -23.13
C THR A 366 -3.06 13.30 -22.81
N THR A 367 -3.52 13.19 -21.56
CA THR A 367 -4.86 13.60 -21.17
C THR A 367 -4.94 15.01 -20.59
N SER A 368 -3.84 15.55 -20.09
CA SER A 368 -3.83 16.83 -19.38
C SER A 368 -2.85 17.85 -19.95
N TYR A 369 -1.55 17.50 -20.06
CA TYR A 369 -0.53 18.51 -20.41
C TYR A 369 -0.58 18.91 -21.88
N LEU A 370 -0.69 17.97 -22.80
CA LEU A 370 -0.82 18.29 -24.23
C LEU A 370 -2.09 19.07 -24.54
N PRO A 371 -3.30 18.68 -24.05
CA PRO A 371 -4.50 19.49 -24.23
C PRO A 371 -4.40 20.88 -23.58
N ALA A 372 -3.78 21.01 -22.41
CA ALA A 372 -3.59 22.29 -21.75
C ALA A 372 -2.65 23.23 -22.53
N ALA A 373 -1.65 22.68 -23.20
CA ALA A 373 -0.71 23.41 -24.07
C ALA A 373 -1.29 23.72 -25.48
N GLY A 374 -2.55 23.36 -25.74
CA GLY A 374 -3.18 23.56 -27.07
C GLY A 374 -2.87 22.43 -28.08
N GLY A 375 -2.23 21.36 -27.64
CA GLY A 375 -2.00 20.15 -28.44
C GLY A 375 -3.25 19.29 -28.56
N VAL A 376 -3.30 18.42 -29.56
CA VAL A 376 -4.35 17.42 -29.74
C VAL A 376 -3.87 16.10 -29.13
N SER A 377 -4.62 15.58 -28.15
CA SER A 377 -4.34 14.24 -27.58
C SER A 377 -4.57 13.17 -28.65
N CYS A 378 -3.64 12.23 -28.76
CA CYS A 378 -3.78 11.07 -29.62
C CYS A 378 -4.96 10.14 -29.21
N LEU A 379 -5.50 10.31 -28.01
CA LEU A 379 -6.70 9.61 -27.52
C LEU A 379 -8.01 10.28 -28.01
N MET A 380 -7.95 11.44 -28.64
CA MET A 380 -9.12 12.14 -29.21
C MET A 380 -9.34 11.83 -30.70
N ARG A 381 -8.74 10.75 -31.24
CA ARG A 381 -8.98 10.29 -32.61
C ARG A 381 -9.86 9.08 -32.66
#